data_33ec0300e2dc170af1f74a8422e7e965
#
_entry.id   33ec0300e2dc170af1f74a8422e7e965
#
_cell.length_a   1.000
_cell.length_b   1.000
_cell.length_c   1.000
_cell.angle_alpha   90.00
_cell.angle_beta   90.00
_cell.angle_gamma   90.00
#
_symmetry.space_group_name_H-M   'P 1'
#
loop_
_entity.id
_entity.type
_entity.pdbx_description
1 polymer ?
#
loop_
_entity_poly.entity_id
_entity_poly.type
_entity_poly.pdbx_seq_one_letter_code
_entity_poly.pdbx_strand_id
1 'polypeptide(L)'
;MTEVSGIKFEETGAVEYVVPDKNYTKGDFVVVLEKKDKRLAQVVMENTVFPEVSLPVDLNRVEGLASERDFARYDENLLKAEQSMRVVADLIAQNQLDMKVVDIVFPLNSSYVLISFVAEKRVDFRQLLEDLAAYFKTRIELRQISSREESKIYGGLGPCGRALCCSSFLGEFPPVSIKMAKNQSLSLNSGKMNGVCGRLMCC
;
A
#
# COMPACT_ATOMS: atom_id res chain seq x y z
N MET A 1 -25.80 0.41 -13.81
CA MET A 1 -24.87 1.57 -13.95
C MET A 1 -24.70 2.18 -12.58
N THR A 2 -23.49 2.30 -12.10
CA THR A 2 -23.17 2.79 -10.75
C THR A 2 -22.26 4.01 -10.85
N GLU A 3 -22.60 5.08 -10.12
CA GLU A 3 -21.76 6.25 -10.01
C GLU A 3 -20.63 5.99 -9.03
N VAL A 4 -19.40 6.28 -9.45
CA VAL A 4 -18.20 6.08 -8.64
C VAL A 4 -17.23 7.24 -8.82
N SER A 5 -16.39 7.47 -7.81
CA SER A 5 -15.22 8.35 -7.88
C SER A 5 -13.95 7.51 -7.80
N GLY A 6 -12.92 7.91 -8.53
CA GLY A 6 -11.61 7.30 -8.43
C GLY A 6 -10.77 7.99 -7.36
N ILE A 7 -10.24 7.21 -6.43
CA ILE A 7 -9.42 7.71 -5.31
C ILE A 7 -8.05 7.03 -5.29
N LYS A 8 -7.12 7.65 -4.58
CA LYS A 8 -5.84 7.04 -4.18
C LYS A 8 -5.61 7.23 -2.70
N PHE A 9 -5.18 6.17 -2.02
CA PHE A 9 -4.74 6.23 -0.62
C PHE A 9 -3.29 6.72 -0.49
N GLU A 10 -2.49 6.53 -1.52
CA GLU A 10 -1.10 6.95 -1.62
C GLU A 10 -0.90 7.63 -2.97
N GLU A 11 0.02 8.59 -3.05
CA GLU A 11 0.30 9.34 -4.29
C GLU A 11 0.60 8.40 -5.48
N THR A 12 1.36 7.35 -5.22
CA THR A 12 1.75 6.33 -6.23
C THR A 12 0.90 5.07 -6.19
N GLY A 13 -0.19 5.07 -5.41
CA GLY A 13 -1.12 3.94 -5.28
C GLY A 13 -1.91 3.67 -6.56
N ALA A 14 -2.53 2.49 -6.63
CA ALA A 14 -3.54 2.20 -7.64
C ALA A 14 -4.76 3.11 -7.46
N VAL A 15 -5.47 3.38 -8.54
CA VAL A 15 -6.76 4.05 -8.45
C VAL A 15 -7.79 3.03 -7.99
N GLU A 16 -8.45 3.32 -6.88
CA GLU A 16 -9.56 2.53 -6.38
C GLU A 16 -10.88 3.26 -6.65
N TYR A 17 -11.93 2.49 -6.94
CA TYR A 17 -13.25 3.03 -7.16
C TYR A 17 -14.07 2.96 -5.88
N VAL A 18 -14.74 4.07 -5.54
CA VAL A 18 -15.58 4.19 -4.34
C VAL A 18 -16.94 4.78 -4.69
N VAL A 19 -17.94 4.46 -3.89
CA VAL A 19 -19.27 5.08 -4.03
C VAL A 19 -19.25 6.43 -3.34
N PRO A 20 -19.44 7.55 -4.08
CA PRO A 20 -19.47 8.88 -3.51
C PRO A 20 -20.82 9.13 -2.81
N ASP A 21 -20.82 9.97 -1.76
CA ASP A 21 -22.03 10.48 -1.11
C ASP A 21 -22.53 11.81 -1.72
N LYS A 22 -21.62 12.50 -2.43
CA LYS A 22 -21.89 13.74 -3.18
C LYS A 22 -20.90 13.92 -4.33
N ASN A 23 -20.99 15.02 -5.05
CA ASN A 23 -20.02 15.34 -6.09
C ASN A 23 -18.69 15.81 -5.50
N TYR A 24 -17.61 15.22 -5.98
CA TYR A 24 -16.24 15.54 -5.64
C TYR A 24 -15.47 16.05 -6.84
N THR A 25 -14.49 16.92 -6.60
CA THR A 25 -13.56 17.42 -7.62
C THR A 25 -12.21 16.75 -7.46
N LYS A 26 -11.47 16.64 -8.56
CA LYS A 26 -10.11 16.11 -8.55
C LYS A 26 -9.22 16.96 -7.63
N GLY A 27 -8.53 16.32 -6.70
CA GLY A 27 -7.68 16.95 -5.70
C GLY A 27 -8.31 17.01 -4.30
N ASP A 28 -9.64 16.82 -4.19
CA ASP A 28 -10.29 16.76 -2.88
C ASP A 28 -9.75 15.61 -2.04
N PHE A 29 -9.63 15.84 -0.74
CA PHE A 29 -9.34 14.79 0.22
C PHE A 29 -10.61 14.31 0.89
N VAL A 30 -10.80 13.01 0.91
CA VAL A 30 -11.99 12.35 1.43
C VAL A 30 -11.64 11.29 2.47
N VAL A 31 -12.57 11.07 3.39
CA VAL A 31 -12.50 9.94 4.31
C VAL A 31 -13.28 8.78 3.70
N VAL A 32 -12.60 7.67 3.51
CA VAL A 32 -13.19 6.44 2.96
C VAL A 32 -13.42 5.44 4.08
N LEU A 33 -14.62 4.87 4.09
CA LEU A 33 -14.99 3.80 5.00
C LEU A 33 -14.71 2.45 4.33
N GLU A 34 -13.71 1.75 4.83
CA GLU A 34 -13.36 0.38 4.44
C GLU A 34 -13.80 -0.59 5.55
N LYS A 35 -14.96 -1.22 5.39
CA LYS A 35 -15.64 -2.03 6.43
C LYS A 35 -15.97 -1.20 7.67
N LYS A 36 -15.07 -1.14 8.66
CA LYS A 36 -15.20 -0.35 9.90
C LYS A 36 -14.07 0.65 10.09
N ASP A 37 -13.12 0.68 9.15
CA ASP A 37 -11.91 1.47 9.25
C ASP A 37 -12.04 2.73 8.39
N LYS A 38 -11.43 3.81 8.85
CA LYS A 38 -11.43 5.09 8.17
C LYS A 38 -10.04 5.39 7.63
N ARG A 39 -9.95 5.67 6.35
CA ARG A 39 -8.69 6.02 5.68
C ARG A 39 -8.85 7.34 4.92
N LEU A 40 -7.78 8.14 4.95
CA LEU A 40 -7.69 9.35 4.14
C LEU A 40 -7.31 8.94 2.71
N ALA A 41 -7.98 9.52 1.73
CA ALA A 41 -7.68 9.30 0.32
C ALA A 41 -7.85 10.60 -0.48
N GLN A 42 -7.15 10.70 -1.61
CA GLN A 42 -7.29 11.82 -2.54
C GLN A 42 -8.11 11.40 -3.75
N VAL A 43 -9.06 12.25 -4.15
CA VAL A 43 -9.84 12.08 -5.38
C VAL A 43 -8.96 12.40 -6.58
N VAL A 44 -8.82 11.42 -7.47
CA VAL A 44 -8.05 11.56 -8.73
C VAL A 44 -8.93 11.52 -9.96
N MET A 45 -10.15 11.01 -9.83
CA MET A 45 -11.17 11.00 -10.87
C MET A 45 -12.51 11.40 -10.25
N GLU A 46 -13.14 12.40 -10.86
CA GLU A 46 -14.45 12.92 -10.46
C GLU A 46 -15.55 11.86 -10.64
N ASN A 47 -16.72 12.15 -10.07
CA ASN A 47 -17.86 11.26 -10.17
C ASN A 47 -18.15 10.89 -11.62
N THR A 48 -18.16 9.62 -11.92
CA THR A 48 -18.35 9.07 -13.25
C THR A 48 -19.20 7.82 -13.19
N VAL A 49 -20.10 7.65 -14.15
CA VAL A 49 -20.98 6.49 -14.22
C VAL A 49 -20.33 5.36 -15.00
N PHE A 50 -20.16 4.20 -14.37
CA PHE A 50 -19.63 2.99 -14.98
C PHE A 50 -20.65 1.86 -15.04
N PRO A 51 -20.54 0.95 -16.04
CA PRO A 51 -21.27 -0.31 -16.02
C PRO A 51 -20.83 -1.17 -14.83
N GLU A 52 -21.76 -1.76 -14.10
CA GLU A 52 -21.47 -2.60 -12.93
C GLU A 52 -20.52 -3.76 -13.24
N VAL A 53 -20.57 -4.31 -14.45
CA VAL A 53 -19.68 -5.41 -14.91
C VAL A 53 -18.18 -4.99 -14.93
N SER A 54 -17.92 -3.68 -14.99
CA SER A 54 -16.54 -3.14 -15.02
C SER A 54 -16.01 -2.75 -13.65
N LEU A 55 -16.81 -2.90 -12.60
CA LEU A 55 -16.47 -2.48 -11.24
C LEU A 55 -16.24 -3.68 -10.33
N PRO A 56 -15.42 -3.56 -9.27
CA PRO A 56 -15.32 -4.57 -8.21
C PRO A 56 -16.68 -4.85 -7.58
N VAL A 57 -16.88 -6.09 -7.10
CA VAL A 57 -18.14 -6.52 -6.46
C VAL A 57 -18.42 -5.74 -5.18
N ASP A 58 -17.37 -5.47 -4.39
CA ASP A 58 -17.46 -4.73 -3.13
C ASP A 58 -16.78 -3.36 -3.31
N LEU A 59 -17.59 -2.30 -3.35
CA LEU A 59 -17.11 -0.93 -3.41
C LEU A 59 -17.14 -0.31 -2.00
N ASN A 60 -16.03 0.26 -1.61
CA ASN A 60 -15.97 1.09 -0.41
C ASN A 60 -16.79 2.39 -0.61
N ARG A 61 -17.15 3.06 0.47
CA ARG A 61 -17.95 4.29 0.43
C ARG A 61 -17.17 5.46 0.97
N VAL A 62 -17.40 6.61 0.37
CA VAL A 62 -16.93 7.88 0.94
C VAL A 62 -17.85 8.27 2.09
N GLU A 63 -17.26 8.65 3.22
CA GLU A 63 -18.01 9.19 4.39
C GLU A 63 -18.20 10.71 4.26
N GLY A 64 -17.26 11.39 3.61
CA GLY A 64 -17.31 12.84 3.37
C GLY A 64 -15.94 13.44 3.08
N LEU A 65 -15.90 14.77 2.94
CA LEU A 65 -14.64 15.51 2.83
C LEU A 65 -13.83 15.40 4.13
N ALA A 66 -12.53 15.28 3.98
CA ALA A 66 -11.62 15.26 5.11
C ALA A 66 -11.65 16.63 5.84
N SER A 67 -11.76 16.59 7.15
CA SER A 67 -11.69 17.75 8.02
C SER A 67 -10.25 18.02 8.48
N GLU A 68 -10.00 19.21 9.01
CA GLU A 68 -8.70 19.53 9.66
C GLU A 68 -8.33 18.52 10.77
N ARG A 69 -9.32 17.97 11.47
CA ARG A 69 -9.10 16.93 12.48
C ARG A 69 -8.64 15.61 11.87
N ASP A 70 -9.11 15.27 10.68
CA ASP A 70 -8.69 14.04 9.99
C ASP A 70 -7.25 14.16 9.51
N PHE A 71 -6.85 15.34 9.01
CA PHE A 71 -5.46 15.61 8.67
C PHE A 71 -4.55 15.59 9.90
N ALA A 72 -4.91 16.27 10.97
CA ALA A 72 -4.12 16.26 12.21
C ALA A 72 -3.94 14.82 12.73
N ARG A 73 -5.01 14.01 12.70
CA ARG A 73 -4.96 12.60 13.11
C ARG A 73 -4.11 11.75 12.18
N TYR A 74 -4.16 12.03 10.88
CA TYR A 74 -3.30 11.37 9.90
C TYR A 74 -1.82 11.65 10.17
N ASP A 75 -1.46 12.91 10.43
CA ASP A 75 -0.09 13.33 10.77
C ASP A 75 0.39 12.71 12.08
N GLU A 76 -0.45 12.67 13.12
CA GLU A 76 -0.16 11.97 14.37
C GLU A 76 0.11 10.48 14.14
N ASN A 77 -0.69 9.83 13.29
CA ASN A 77 -0.54 8.42 12.95
C ASN A 77 0.75 8.16 12.18
N LEU A 78 1.17 9.06 11.28
CA LEU A 78 2.45 8.97 10.58
C LEU A 78 3.63 9.04 11.56
N LEU A 79 3.64 10.01 12.47
CA LEU A 79 4.67 10.13 13.50
C LEU A 79 4.72 8.90 14.41
N LYS A 80 3.56 8.39 14.80
CA LYS A 80 3.45 7.18 15.61
C LYS A 80 3.98 5.95 14.85
N ALA A 81 3.71 5.84 13.55
CA ALA A 81 4.22 4.77 12.72
C ALA A 81 5.76 4.81 12.66
N GLU A 82 6.35 5.98 12.38
CA GLU A 82 7.79 6.18 12.33
C GLU A 82 8.48 5.80 13.65
N GLN A 83 7.94 6.28 14.78
CA GLN A 83 8.47 5.94 16.11
C GLN A 83 8.36 4.44 16.42
N SER A 84 7.30 3.80 15.94
CA SER A 84 7.05 2.37 16.18
C SER A 84 7.94 1.45 15.33
N MET A 85 8.47 1.92 14.20
CA MET A 85 9.31 1.11 13.31
C MET A 85 10.49 0.47 14.04
N ARG A 86 11.19 1.25 14.88
CA ARG A 86 12.34 0.76 15.65
C ARG A 86 11.93 -0.30 16.67
N VAL A 87 10.84 -0.03 17.41
CA VAL A 87 10.35 -0.97 18.43
C VAL A 87 9.92 -2.30 17.81
N VAL A 88 9.23 -2.26 16.68
CA VAL A 88 8.82 -3.47 15.94
C VAL A 88 10.07 -4.24 15.44
N ALA A 89 11.07 -3.54 14.91
CA ALA A 89 12.31 -4.17 14.49
C ALA A 89 13.06 -4.84 15.66
N ASP A 90 13.11 -4.20 16.84
CA ASP A 90 13.71 -4.75 18.04
C ASP A 90 12.96 -6.01 18.53
N LEU A 91 11.62 -6.00 18.51
CA LEU A 91 10.79 -7.16 18.86
C LEU A 91 10.99 -8.34 17.88
N ILE A 92 11.12 -8.06 16.58
CA ILE A 92 11.44 -9.07 15.57
C ILE A 92 12.83 -9.72 15.89
N ALA A 93 13.83 -8.89 16.22
CA ALA A 93 15.16 -9.37 16.56
C ALA A 93 15.17 -10.19 17.86
N GLN A 94 14.43 -9.78 18.90
CA GLN A 94 14.29 -10.52 20.16
C GLN A 94 13.66 -11.90 19.95
N ASN A 95 12.68 -11.99 19.05
CA ASN A 95 12.04 -13.25 18.69
C ASN A 95 12.87 -14.08 17.68
N GLN A 96 14.06 -13.60 17.27
CA GLN A 96 14.97 -14.28 16.33
C GLN A 96 14.29 -14.67 15.00
N LEU A 97 13.39 -13.83 14.51
CA LEU A 97 12.64 -14.08 13.29
C LEU A 97 13.41 -13.55 12.07
N ASP A 98 13.49 -14.39 11.02
CA ASP A 98 14.09 -14.03 9.73
C ASP A 98 13.06 -13.25 8.87
N MET A 99 12.74 -12.04 9.32
CA MET A 99 11.81 -11.11 8.66
C MET A 99 12.23 -9.67 8.92
N LYS A 100 11.83 -8.77 8.03
CA LYS A 100 12.11 -7.34 8.12
C LYS A 100 10.81 -6.56 8.01
N VAL A 101 10.55 -5.68 8.97
CA VAL A 101 9.46 -4.70 8.87
C VAL A 101 9.79 -3.68 7.79
N VAL A 102 8.79 -3.34 6.98
CA VAL A 102 8.94 -2.40 5.85
C VAL A 102 8.10 -1.15 6.07
N ASP A 103 6.87 -1.32 6.58
CA ASP A 103 5.95 -0.22 6.78
C ASP A 103 4.95 -0.52 7.91
N ILE A 104 4.49 0.54 8.59
CA ILE A 104 3.47 0.49 9.63
C ILE A 104 2.41 1.54 9.31
N VAL A 105 1.16 1.12 9.23
CA VAL A 105 0.02 2.00 8.94
C VAL A 105 -1.01 1.94 10.05
N PHE A 106 -1.43 3.11 10.51
CA PHE A 106 -2.57 3.28 11.43
C PHE A 106 -3.73 3.91 10.65
N PRO A 107 -4.93 3.31 10.64
CA PRO A 107 -6.12 3.97 10.11
C PRO A 107 -6.51 5.18 10.97
N LEU A 108 -7.31 6.11 10.43
CA LEU A 108 -7.71 7.33 11.13
C LEU A 108 -8.40 7.05 12.46
N ASN A 109 -9.17 5.99 12.56
CA ASN A 109 -9.84 5.58 13.80
C ASN A 109 -8.96 4.72 14.73
N SER A 110 -7.70 4.45 14.35
CA SER A 110 -6.74 3.63 15.12
C SER A 110 -7.32 2.28 15.59
N SER A 111 -8.22 1.69 14.82
CA SER A 111 -8.91 0.43 15.15
C SER A 111 -7.98 -0.79 15.09
N TYR A 112 -6.90 -0.70 14.31
CA TYR A 112 -5.87 -1.72 14.18
C TYR A 112 -4.52 -1.09 13.82
N VAL A 113 -3.48 -1.90 13.79
CA VAL A 113 -2.17 -1.55 13.23
C VAL A 113 -1.85 -2.56 12.14
N LEU A 114 -1.64 -2.06 10.92
CA LEU A 114 -1.15 -2.88 9.81
C LEU A 114 0.37 -2.79 9.75
N ILE A 115 1.04 -3.92 9.88
CA ILE A 115 2.50 -4.03 9.79
C ILE A 115 2.83 -4.83 8.54
N SER A 116 3.44 -4.17 7.57
CA SER A 116 3.91 -4.79 6.33
C SER A 116 5.35 -5.28 6.52
N PHE A 117 5.60 -6.54 6.16
CA PHE A 117 6.92 -7.15 6.31
C PHE A 117 7.31 -7.98 5.10
N VAL A 118 8.62 -8.20 4.93
CA VAL A 118 9.19 -9.15 3.98
C VAL A 118 9.86 -10.30 4.72
N ALA A 119 9.70 -11.50 4.19
CA ALA A 119 10.39 -12.70 4.65
C ALA A 119 10.62 -13.65 3.47
N GLU A 120 11.79 -14.29 3.39
CA GLU A 120 12.09 -15.26 2.34
C GLU A 120 11.37 -16.60 2.55
N LYS A 121 11.15 -16.97 3.81
CA LYS A 121 10.55 -18.23 4.23
C LYS A 121 9.30 -17.98 5.06
N ARG A 122 8.55 -19.03 5.29
CA ARG A 122 7.42 -19.00 6.22
C ARG A 122 7.94 -18.78 7.64
N VAL A 123 7.43 -17.77 8.32
CA VAL A 123 7.81 -17.36 9.68
C VAL A 123 6.68 -17.71 10.65
N ASP A 124 7.03 -18.24 11.83
CA ASP A 124 6.08 -18.40 12.94
C ASP A 124 6.12 -17.15 13.83
N PHE A 125 5.10 -16.29 13.70
CA PHE A 125 5.02 -15.00 14.37
C PHE A 125 4.04 -14.98 15.55
N ARG A 126 3.70 -16.15 16.14
CA ARG A 126 2.72 -16.21 17.25
C ARG A 126 3.19 -15.41 18.46
N GLN A 127 4.45 -15.63 18.90
CA GLN A 127 5.01 -14.89 20.03
C GLN A 127 5.16 -13.39 19.68
N LEU A 128 5.61 -13.06 18.49
CA LEU A 128 5.68 -11.67 18.03
C LEU A 128 4.33 -10.97 18.07
N LEU A 129 3.23 -11.66 17.70
CA LEU A 129 1.88 -11.09 17.77
C LEU A 129 1.46 -10.75 19.21
N GLU A 130 1.82 -11.59 20.19
CA GLU A 130 1.55 -11.32 21.62
C GLU A 130 2.32 -10.09 22.09
N ASP A 131 3.60 -10.00 21.75
CA ASP A 131 4.47 -8.88 22.13
C ASP A 131 3.98 -7.56 21.47
N LEU A 132 3.62 -7.60 20.19
CA LEU A 132 3.07 -6.46 19.47
C LEU A 132 1.71 -6.03 20.04
N ALA A 133 0.84 -6.99 20.38
CA ALA A 133 -0.45 -6.70 20.99
C ALA A 133 -0.31 -6.08 22.38
N ALA A 134 0.68 -6.52 23.15
CA ALA A 134 1.00 -5.92 24.46
C ALA A 134 1.52 -4.48 24.33
N TYR A 135 2.33 -4.20 23.29
CA TYR A 135 2.88 -2.87 23.03
C TYR A 135 1.81 -1.89 22.51
N PHE A 136 1.11 -2.26 21.42
CA PHE A 136 0.13 -1.37 20.76
C PHE A 136 -1.22 -1.32 21.45
N LYS A 137 -1.57 -2.32 22.23
CA LYS A 137 -2.89 -2.47 22.92
C LYS A 137 -4.08 -2.35 21.96
N THR A 138 -3.88 -2.78 20.72
CA THR A 138 -4.88 -2.77 19.66
C THR A 138 -4.71 -4.00 18.77
N ARG A 139 -5.66 -4.23 17.87
CA ARG A 139 -5.59 -5.34 16.92
C ARG A 139 -4.39 -5.17 15.99
N ILE A 140 -3.63 -6.24 15.81
CA ILE A 140 -2.47 -6.27 14.90
C ILE A 140 -2.83 -7.06 13.65
N GLU A 141 -2.51 -6.49 12.50
CA GLU A 141 -2.58 -7.17 11.21
C GLU A 141 -1.18 -7.23 10.61
N LEU A 142 -0.66 -8.45 10.43
CA LEU A 142 0.62 -8.69 9.77
C LEU A 142 0.38 -9.01 8.29
N ARG A 143 0.98 -8.24 7.38
CA ARG A 143 0.90 -8.44 5.94
C ARG A 143 2.27 -8.72 5.36
N GLN A 144 2.47 -9.93 4.83
CA GLN A 144 3.66 -10.21 4.05
C GLN A 144 3.54 -9.56 2.68
N ILE A 145 4.53 -8.75 2.32
CA ILE A 145 4.60 -8.08 1.03
C ILE A 145 5.71 -8.68 0.15
N SER A 146 5.59 -8.45 -1.15
CA SER A 146 6.58 -8.91 -2.11
C SER A 146 7.77 -7.94 -2.17
N SER A 147 8.94 -8.43 -2.63
CA SER A 147 10.13 -7.59 -2.85
C SER A 147 9.89 -6.41 -3.82
N ARG A 148 8.89 -6.50 -4.70
CA ARG A 148 8.50 -5.39 -5.57
C ARG A 148 7.71 -4.32 -4.81
N GLU A 149 6.82 -4.71 -3.92
CA GLU A 149 6.09 -3.78 -3.04
C GLU A 149 7.06 -3.12 -2.05
N GLU A 150 8.02 -3.87 -1.52
CA GLU A 150 9.12 -3.31 -0.71
C GLU A 150 9.87 -2.23 -1.48
N SER A 151 10.30 -2.53 -2.72
CA SER A 151 10.99 -1.56 -3.56
C SER A 151 10.12 -0.34 -3.93
N LYS A 152 8.78 -0.52 -4.04
CA LYS A 152 7.84 0.58 -4.25
C LYS A 152 7.81 1.52 -3.04
N ILE A 153 7.77 0.99 -1.83
CA ILE A 153 7.72 1.77 -0.58
C ILE A 153 9.02 2.56 -0.38
N TYR A 154 10.17 1.92 -0.53
CA TYR A 154 11.47 2.62 -0.39
C TYR A 154 11.78 3.58 -1.53
N GLY A 155 11.24 3.34 -2.71
CA GLY A 155 11.56 4.14 -3.90
C GLY A 155 13.00 3.95 -4.37
N GLY A 156 13.54 4.96 -5.05
CA GLY A 156 14.91 4.97 -5.54
C GLY A 156 15.01 5.11 -7.05
N LEU A 157 16.20 4.83 -7.60
CA LEU A 157 16.51 4.92 -9.03
C LEU A 157 16.60 3.53 -9.66
N GLY A 158 16.01 3.40 -10.82
CA GLY A 158 16.14 2.19 -11.65
C GLY A 158 17.48 2.15 -12.39
N PRO A 159 17.81 1.01 -13.03
CA PRO A 159 19.01 0.90 -13.87
C PRO A 159 19.00 1.85 -15.09
N CYS A 160 17.85 2.44 -15.41
CA CYS A 160 17.70 3.45 -16.47
C CYS A 160 18.01 4.89 -15.98
N GLY A 161 18.37 5.08 -14.70
CA GLY A 161 18.65 6.40 -14.08
C GLY A 161 17.43 7.24 -13.73
N ARG A 162 16.20 6.70 -13.93
CA ARG A 162 14.94 7.37 -13.56
C ARG A 162 14.39 6.80 -12.25
N ALA A 163 13.49 7.55 -11.59
CA ALA A 163 12.74 7.03 -10.45
C ALA A 163 12.07 5.70 -10.80
N LEU A 164 11.97 4.79 -9.84
CA LEU A 164 11.35 3.48 -10.03
C LEU A 164 9.92 3.65 -10.55
N CYS A 165 9.56 2.93 -11.62
CA CYS A 165 8.21 2.97 -12.18
C CYS A 165 7.15 2.60 -11.14
N CYS A 166 7.46 1.62 -10.25
CA CYS A 166 6.57 1.18 -9.20
C CYS A 166 6.33 2.24 -8.12
N SER A 167 7.32 3.11 -7.85
CA SER A 167 7.19 4.20 -6.87
C SER A 167 6.78 5.54 -7.48
N SER A 168 6.54 5.62 -8.79
CA SER A 168 6.18 6.88 -9.45
C SER A 168 4.80 6.86 -10.09
N PHE A 169 4.51 5.91 -10.99
CA PHE A 169 3.24 5.90 -11.75
C PHE A 169 2.56 4.54 -11.86
N LEU A 170 3.28 3.42 -11.64
CA LEU A 170 2.71 2.08 -11.70
C LEU A 170 2.03 1.74 -10.36
N GLY A 171 0.73 1.97 -10.29
CA GLY A 171 -0.08 1.60 -9.12
C GLY A 171 -0.23 0.09 -8.95
N GLU A 172 -0.40 -0.63 -10.05
CA GLU A 172 -0.59 -2.08 -10.10
C GLU A 172 0.59 -2.80 -10.74
N PHE A 173 0.73 -4.10 -10.41
CA PHE A 173 1.80 -4.94 -10.91
C PHE A 173 1.24 -6.05 -11.80
N PRO A 174 0.98 -5.79 -13.09
CA PRO A 174 0.57 -6.84 -14.00
C PRO A 174 1.65 -7.94 -14.07
N PRO A 175 1.26 -9.20 -14.27
CA PRO A 175 2.20 -10.29 -14.36
C PRO A 175 3.12 -10.09 -15.60
N VAL A 176 4.43 -10.15 -15.37
CA VAL A 176 5.45 -10.05 -16.43
C VAL A 176 6.07 -11.41 -16.67
N SER A 177 6.16 -11.82 -17.93
CA SER A 177 6.73 -13.11 -18.33
C SER A 177 8.04 -12.95 -19.11
N ILE A 178 8.87 -13.99 -19.07
CA ILE A 178 10.11 -14.08 -19.88
C ILE A 178 9.80 -13.98 -21.39
N LYS A 179 8.61 -14.45 -21.82
CA LYS A 179 8.18 -14.33 -23.22
C LYS A 179 8.06 -12.87 -23.65
N MET A 180 7.55 -12.00 -22.78
CA MET A 180 7.47 -10.55 -23.05
C MET A 180 8.86 -9.93 -23.23
N ALA A 181 9.84 -10.33 -22.40
CA ALA A 181 11.21 -9.86 -22.53
C ALA A 181 11.85 -10.34 -23.84
N LYS A 182 11.61 -11.59 -24.24
CA LYS A 182 12.08 -12.13 -25.54
C LYS A 182 11.47 -11.38 -26.73
N ASN A 183 10.18 -11.05 -26.67
CA ASN A 183 9.51 -10.31 -27.74
C ASN A 183 10.10 -8.90 -27.94
N GLN A 184 10.73 -8.35 -26.91
CA GLN A 184 11.42 -7.05 -26.94
C GLN A 184 12.92 -7.19 -27.25
N SER A 185 13.37 -8.37 -27.70
CA SER A 185 14.78 -8.65 -28.05
C SER A 185 15.76 -8.39 -26.91
N LEU A 186 15.29 -8.48 -25.65
CA LEU A 186 16.15 -8.31 -24.48
C LEU A 186 17.03 -9.56 -24.27
N SER A 187 18.28 -9.31 -23.89
CA SER A 187 19.20 -10.38 -23.50
C SER A 187 18.65 -11.12 -22.27
N LEU A 188 18.66 -12.45 -22.31
CA LEU A 188 18.18 -13.29 -21.18
C LEU A 188 19.15 -13.32 -19.99
N ASN A 189 20.05 -12.36 -19.89
CA ASN A 189 20.91 -12.21 -18.72
C ASN A 189 20.10 -11.59 -17.56
N SER A 190 20.04 -12.29 -16.43
CA SER A 190 19.29 -11.85 -15.24
C SER A 190 19.70 -10.47 -14.74
N GLY A 191 20.98 -10.12 -14.83
CA GLY A 191 21.49 -8.79 -14.46
C GLY A 191 20.99 -7.65 -15.35
N LYS A 192 20.49 -7.95 -16.56
CA LYS A 192 19.92 -6.96 -17.50
C LYS A 192 18.39 -6.99 -17.57
N MET A 193 17.76 -8.07 -17.10
CA MET A 193 16.30 -8.22 -17.13
C MET A 193 15.62 -7.95 -15.80
N ASN A 194 16.37 -8.01 -14.69
CA ASN A 194 15.80 -7.82 -13.37
C ASN A 194 15.88 -6.34 -12.95
N GLY A 195 14.81 -5.88 -12.34
CA GLY A 195 14.78 -4.59 -11.64
C GLY A 195 15.48 -4.66 -10.28
N VAL A 196 15.54 -3.52 -9.60
CA VAL A 196 16.11 -3.39 -8.24
C VAL A 196 15.44 -4.36 -7.25
N CYS A 197 14.16 -4.67 -7.48
CA CYS A 197 13.40 -5.65 -6.68
C CYS A 197 13.81 -7.12 -6.90
N GLY A 198 14.83 -7.41 -7.73
CA GLY A 198 15.26 -8.77 -8.04
C GLY A 198 14.33 -9.56 -8.97
N ARG A 199 13.15 -9.02 -9.33
CA ARG A 199 12.20 -9.62 -10.26
C ARG A 199 12.33 -9.02 -11.65
N LEU A 200 11.74 -9.67 -12.67
CA LEU A 200 11.68 -9.12 -14.03
C LEU A 200 11.19 -7.65 -13.99
N MET A 201 11.88 -6.79 -14.76
CA MET A 201 11.50 -5.37 -14.85
C MET A 201 10.05 -5.22 -15.32
N CYS A 202 9.29 -4.37 -14.65
CA CYS A 202 7.91 -4.06 -15.04
C CYS A 202 7.83 -3.21 -16.33
N CYS A 203 8.89 -2.49 -16.67
CA CYS A 203 9.00 -1.76 -17.93
C CYS A 203 9.37 -2.65 -19.11
#